data_297aed736c5b981a19da5b020e0f5cd3
#
_entry.id   297aed736c5b981a19da5b020e0f5cd3
#
_cell.length_a   1.000
_cell.length_b   1.000
_cell.length_c   1.000
_cell.angle_alpha   90.00
_cell.angle_beta   90.00
_cell.angle_gamma   90.00
#
_symmetry.space_group_name_H-M   'P 1'
#
loop_
_entity.id
_entity.type
_entity.pdbx_description
1 polymer ?
#
loop_
_entity_poly.entity_id
_entity_poly.type
_entity_poly.pdbx_seq_one_letter_code
_entity_poly.pdbx_strand_id
1 'polypeptide(L)'
;MKNGRHIAEFYGVGVMLAIVGGFLDAYTYISRDHVFANAQTGNMVLLAINIKEGSWLKVFLYLMPILSFMLGVLIVETVKLKFNEHPRIHWHRIIIGVELVVLTVVGFIPAGTLNALANILVSFTCAMQVEGFRKMDGKPFATTMCTGNLRSGTDNLFQYLKTKDKQKLSNAMQYYGIILCFIGGAASGAFVTELLETKAVFVALTGLVIALCILRSDDDKLAEGK
;
A
#
# COMPACT_ATOMS: atom_id res chain seq x y z
N MET A 1 -15.91 17.26 19.48
CA MET A 1 -15.46 17.94 18.24
C MET A 1 -14.00 17.67 17.87
N LYS A 2 -13.18 17.00 18.70
CA LYS A 2 -11.78 16.60 18.37
C LYS A 2 -11.69 15.44 17.36
N ASN A 3 -12.69 14.58 17.25
CA ASN A 3 -12.66 13.39 16.38
C ASN A 3 -12.77 13.71 14.87
N GLY A 4 -13.41 14.78 14.46
CA GLY A 4 -13.68 15.02 13.03
C GLY A 4 -12.47 15.44 12.20
N ARG A 5 -11.49 16.12 12.79
CA ARG A 5 -10.25 16.53 12.07
C ARG A 5 -9.29 15.36 11.86
N HIS A 6 -9.11 14.51 12.87
CA HIS A 6 -8.29 13.30 12.74
C HIS A 6 -8.79 12.36 11.62
N ILE A 7 -10.11 12.27 11.43
CA ILE A 7 -10.73 11.42 10.38
C ILE A 7 -10.32 11.86 8.98
N ALA A 8 -10.37 13.17 8.69
CA ALA A 8 -10.09 13.70 7.36
C ALA A 8 -8.60 13.58 6.99
N GLU A 9 -7.72 13.72 7.95
CA GLU A 9 -6.27 13.74 7.77
C GLU A 9 -5.71 12.34 7.51
N PHE A 10 -6.12 11.34 8.26
CA PHE A 10 -5.78 9.93 7.99
C PHE A 10 -6.37 9.41 6.67
N TYR A 11 -7.53 9.89 6.25
CA TYR A 11 -8.10 9.51 4.95
C TYR A 11 -7.23 10.02 3.79
N GLY A 12 -6.69 11.23 3.88
CA GLY A 12 -5.77 11.78 2.88
C GLY A 12 -4.50 10.95 2.71
N VAL A 13 -3.90 10.50 3.82
CA VAL A 13 -2.77 9.56 3.79
C VAL A 13 -3.18 8.25 3.09
N GLY A 14 -4.35 7.69 3.44
CA GLY A 14 -4.86 6.47 2.82
C GLY A 14 -5.08 6.58 1.32
N VAL A 15 -5.58 7.72 0.86
CA VAL A 15 -5.73 8.03 -0.57
C VAL A 15 -4.37 8.01 -1.27
N MET A 16 -3.36 8.71 -0.73
CA MET A 16 -2.02 8.74 -1.31
C MET A 16 -1.38 7.35 -1.35
N LEU A 17 -1.49 6.60 -0.25
CA LEU A 17 -0.95 5.24 -0.17
C LEU A 17 -1.70 4.27 -1.10
N ALA A 18 -3.01 4.44 -1.33
CA ALA A 18 -3.75 3.65 -2.30
C ALA A 18 -3.30 3.94 -3.75
N ILE A 19 -3.07 5.20 -4.08
CA ILE A 19 -2.52 5.59 -5.39
C ILE A 19 -1.14 4.97 -5.58
N VAL A 20 -0.24 5.10 -4.60
CA VAL A 20 1.11 4.52 -4.64
C VAL A 20 1.05 2.99 -4.76
N GLY A 21 0.18 2.33 -3.99
CA GLY A 21 0.03 0.87 -4.03
C GLY A 21 -0.44 0.37 -5.40
N GLY A 22 -1.44 1.04 -6.00
CA GLY A 22 -1.88 0.72 -7.37
C GLY A 22 -0.79 0.96 -8.41
N PHE A 23 -0.08 2.08 -8.29
CA PHE A 23 1.06 2.40 -9.16
C PHE A 23 2.13 1.31 -9.10
N LEU A 24 2.53 0.87 -7.90
CA LEU A 24 3.56 -0.14 -7.71
C LEU A 24 3.13 -1.53 -8.21
N ASP A 25 1.85 -1.90 -8.10
CA ASP A 25 1.34 -3.14 -8.69
C ASP A 25 1.45 -3.12 -10.23
N ALA A 26 1.05 -2.01 -10.87
CA ALA A 26 1.20 -1.86 -12.32
C ALA A 26 2.68 -1.83 -12.74
N TYR A 27 3.52 -1.08 -11.99
CA TYR A 27 4.96 -0.99 -12.23
C TYR A 27 5.63 -2.38 -12.20
N THR A 28 5.43 -3.15 -11.14
CA THR A 28 6.08 -4.47 -11.02
C THR A 28 5.53 -5.46 -12.04
N TYR A 29 4.24 -5.40 -12.34
CA TYR A 29 3.64 -6.28 -13.33
C TYR A 29 4.17 -6.00 -14.74
N ILE A 30 4.35 -4.75 -15.14
CA ILE A 30 4.77 -4.37 -16.49
C ILE A 30 6.29 -4.47 -16.65
N SER A 31 7.09 -4.00 -15.67
CA SER A 31 8.54 -3.87 -15.84
C SER A 31 9.37 -4.91 -15.06
N ARG A 32 8.74 -5.76 -14.23
CA ARG A 32 9.44 -6.70 -13.33
C ARG A 32 8.83 -8.10 -13.37
N ASP A 33 8.77 -8.71 -14.56
CA ASP A 33 8.40 -10.12 -14.79
C ASP A 33 6.97 -10.51 -14.37
N HIS A 34 6.00 -9.61 -14.50
CA HIS A 34 4.57 -9.87 -14.24
C HIS A 34 4.27 -10.33 -12.79
N VAL A 35 5.01 -9.81 -11.83
CA VAL A 35 4.79 -10.04 -10.39
C VAL A 35 4.00 -8.88 -9.80
N PHE A 36 3.04 -9.17 -8.93
CA PHE A 36 2.32 -8.14 -8.19
C PHE A 36 3.05 -7.76 -6.90
N ALA A 37 3.16 -6.46 -6.64
CA ALA A 37 3.77 -5.95 -5.40
C ALA A 37 2.86 -6.17 -4.17
N ASN A 38 1.58 -5.82 -4.28
CA ASN A 38 0.58 -5.92 -3.21
C ASN A 38 -0.35 -7.13 -3.36
N ALA A 39 -0.72 -7.50 -4.59
CA ALA A 39 -1.74 -8.52 -4.84
C ALA A 39 -1.20 -9.93 -4.67
N GLN A 40 -0.81 -10.29 -3.42
CA GLN A 40 -0.20 -11.59 -3.12
C GLN A 40 -1.08 -12.79 -3.49
N THR A 41 -2.42 -12.63 -3.46
CA THR A 41 -3.33 -13.68 -3.95
C THR A 41 -3.08 -14.00 -5.43
N GLY A 42 -2.79 -12.98 -6.26
CA GLY A 42 -2.39 -13.18 -7.65
C GLY A 42 -1.08 -13.96 -7.77
N ASN A 43 -0.07 -13.61 -6.97
CA ASN A 43 1.20 -14.33 -6.93
C ASN A 43 1.02 -15.79 -6.47
N MET A 44 0.15 -16.06 -5.50
CA MET A 44 -0.17 -17.44 -5.06
C MET A 44 -0.81 -18.27 -6.18
N VAL A 45 -1.72 -17.69 -6.97
CA VAL A 45 -2.33 -18.37 -8.13
C VAL A 45 -1.29 -18.65 -9.20
N LEU A 46 -0.47 -17.66 -9.54
CA LEU A 46 0.60 -17.81 -10.54
C LEU A 46 1.65 -18.84 -10.11
N LEU A 47 1.99 -18.85 -8.81
CA LEU A 47 2.85 -19.88 -8.22
C LEU A 47 2.27 -21.29 -8.44
N ALA A 48 1.00 -21.50 -8.11
CA ALA A 48 0.34 -22.80 -8.26
C ALA A 48 0.28 -23.25 -9.72
N ILE A 49 0.00 -22.36 -10.67
CA ILE A 49 0.01 -22.65 -12.10
C ILE A 49 1.40 -23.12 -12.53
N ASN A 50 2.46 -22.42 -12.13
CA ASN A 50 3.83 -22.75 -12.52
C ASN A 50 4.37 -24.03 -11.85
N ILE A 51 3.84 -24.42 -10.66
CA ILE A 51 4.10 -25.75 -10.07
C ILE A 51 3.57 -26.85 -11.01
N LYS A 52 2.32 -26.71 -11.49
CA LYS A 52 1.73 -27.67 -12.46
C LYS A 52 2.52 -27.77 -13.75
N GLU A 53 3.06 -26.64 -14.22
CA GLU A 53 3.85 -26.58 -15.46
C GLU A 53 5.29 -27.08 -15.28
N GLY A 54 5.74 -27.35 -14.06
CA GLY A 54 7.12 -27.72 -13.75
C GLY A 54 8.14 -26.59 -13.93
N SER A 55 7.67 -25.34 -13.98
CA SER A 55 8.50 -24.15 -14.20
C SER A 55 9.11 -23.63 -12.88
N TRP A 56 10.04 -24.37 -12.30
CA TRP A 56 10.58 -24.10 -10.94
C TRP A 56 11.20 -22.71 -10.77
N LEU A 57 11.80 -22.15 -11.82
CA LEU A 57 12.32 -20.79 -11.76
C LEU A 57 11.20 -19.76 -11.52
N LYS A 58 10.07 -19.92 -12.22
CA LYS A 58 8.89 -19.05 -12.02
C LYS A 58 8.22 -19.31 -10.69
N VAL A 59 8.20 -20.56 -10.20
CA VAL A 59 7.72 -20.87 -8.83
C VAL A 59 8.51 -20.04 -7.81
N PHE A 60 9.84 -20.01 -7.93
CA PHE A 60 10.69 -19.20 -7.06
C PHE A 60 10.41 -17.70 -7.22
N LEU A 61 10.22 -17.22 -8.44
CA LEU A 61 9.91 -15.81 -8.76
C LEU A 61 8.64 -15.33 -8.03
N TYR A 62 7.59 -16.16 -7.97
CA TYR A 62 6.33 -15.81 -7.27
C TYR A 62 6.36 -16.10 -5.78
N LEU A 63 7.16 -17.06 -5.31
CA LEU A 63 7.29 -17.39 -3.90
C LEU A 63 8.03 -16.29 -3.11
N MET A 64 9.10 -15.76 -3.67
CA MET A 64 9.96 -14.78 -2.97
C MET A 64 9.23 -13.50 -2.56
N PRO A 65 8.40 -12.85 -3.41
CA PRO A 65 7.57 -11.72 -3.00
C PRO A 65 6.60 -12.04 -1.86
N ILE A 66 6.01 -13.25 -1.84
CA ILE A 66 5.12 -13.70 -0.76
C ILE A 66 5.89 -13.77 0.57
N LEU A 67 7.06 -14.40 0.58
CA LEU A 67 7.90 -14.49 1.77
C LEU A 67 8.40 -13.12 2.23
N SER A 68 8.75 -12.26 1.28
CA SER A 68 9.18 -10.89 1.55
C SER A 68 8.05 -10.05 2.15
N PHE A 69 6.82 -10.22 1.67
CA PHE A 69 5.64 -9.60 2.23
C PHE A 69 5.42 -10.04 3.70
N MET A 70 5.52 -11.34 3.99
CA MET A 70 5.45 -11.85 5.37
C MET A 70 6.51 -11.20 6.27
N LEU A 71 7.74 -11.08 5.79
CA LEU A 71 8.83 -10.44 6.52
C LEU A 71 8.53 -8.95 6.80
N GLY A 72 7.98 -8.23 5.82
CA GLY A 72 7.58 -6.83 5.98
C GLY A 72 6.55 -6.65 7.08
N VAL A 73 5.52 -7.51 7.13
CA VAL A 73 4.52 -7.52 8.21
C VAL A 73 5.17 -7.75 9.58
N LEU A 74 6.05 -8.75 9.71
CA LEU A 74 6.75 -9.06 10.98
C LEU A 74 7.60 -7.89 11.47
N ILE A 75 8.28 -7.19 10.56
CA ILE A 75 9.09 -6.02 10.90
C ILE A 75 8.20 -4.89 11.40
N VAL A 76 7.08 -4.59 10.75
CA VAL A 76 6.17 -3.55 11.23
C VAL A 76 5.60 -3.87 12.60
N GLU A 77 5.19 -5.11 12.85
CA GLU A 77 4.72 -5.51 14.17
C GLU A 77 5.80 -5.32 15.24
N THR A 78 7.07 -5.65 14.91
CA THR A 78 8.20 -5.42 15.81
C THR A 78 8.43 -3.92 16.08
N VAL A 79 8.33 -3.08 15.04
CA VAL A 79 8.44 -1.62 15.17
C VAL A 79 7.29 -1.08 16.04
N LYS A 80 6.06 -1.54 15.84
CA LYS A 80 4.91 -1.16 16.67
C LYS A 80 5.17 -1.50 18.14
N LEU A 81 5.56 -2.74 18.45
CA LEU A 81 5.84 -3.17 19.83
C LEU A 81 6.87 -2.27 20.50
N LYS A 82 7.88 -1.83 19.78
CA LYS A 82 8.97 -1.03 20.32
C LYS A 82 8.64 0.47 20.46
N PHE A 83 7.87 1.02 19.54
CA PHE A 83 7.71 2.48 19.40
C PHE A 83 6.27 2.98 19.55
N ASN A 84 5.26 2.11 19.76
CA ASN A 84 3.86 2.51 19.83
C ASN A 84 3.57 3.51 20.97
N GLU A 85 4.28 3.40 22.09
CA GLU A 85 4.12 4.27 23.26
C GLU A 85 5.22 5.35 23.36
N HIS A 86 6.09 5.47 22.35
CA HIS A 86 7.20 6.40 22.42
C HIS A 86 6.72 7.84 22.17
N PRO A 87 6.89 8.80 23.11
CA PRO A 87 6.26 10.13 23.06
C PRO A 87 6.79 11.03 21.93
N ARG A 88 7.94 10.71 21.33
CA ARG A 88 8.61 11.54 20.30
C ARG A 88 8.77 10.83 18.97
N ILE A 89 8.49 9.54 18.87
CA ILE A 89 8.73 8.76 17.66
C ILE A 89 7.39 8.29 17.09
N HIS A 90 7.04 8.87 15.95
CA HIS A 90 5.88 8.45 15.16
C HIS A 90 6.29 7.32 14.23
N TRP A 91 6.07 6.11 14.63
CA TRP A 91 6.50 4.90 13.92
C TRP A 91 5.97 4.81 12.47
N HIS A 92 4.83 5.39 12.15
CA HIS A 92 4.32 5.50 10.79
C HIS A 92 5.27 6.27 9.85
N ARG A 93 5.94 7.33 10.37
CA ARG A 93 6.94 8.07 9.61
C ARG A 93 8.18 7.25 9.32
N ILE A 94 8.58 6.37 10.27
CA ILE A 94 9.68 5.45 10.08
C ILE A 94 9.36 4.50 8.92
N ILE A 95 8.13 3.96 8.86
CA ILE A 95 7.70 3.07 7.79
C ILE A 95 7.83 3.76 6.44
N ILE A 96 7.20 4.93 6.25
CA ILE A 96 7.29 5.66 4.97
C ILE A 96 8.75 6.04 4.67
N GLY A 97 9.56 6.39 5.67
CA GLY A 97 10.98 6.67 5.49
C GLY A 97 11.74 5.46 4.94
N VAL A 98 11.51 4.27 5.49
CA VAL A 98 12.09 3.03 4.98
C VAL A 98 11.61 2.72 3.56
N GLU A 99 10.32 2.89 3.26
CA GLU A 99 9.77 2.73 1.91
C GLU A 99 10.47 3.65 0.91
N LEU A 100 10.63 4.93 1.24
CA LEU A 100 11.32 5.91 0.39
C LEU A 100 12.76 5.46 0.07
N VAL A 101 13.51 5.00 1.07
CA VAL A 101 14.88 4.51 0.88
C VAL A 101 14.90 3.27 0.01
N VAL A 102 14.09 2.27 0.32
CA VAL A 102 14.09 0.99 -0.41
C VAL A 102 13.63 1.18 -1.85
N LEU A 103 12.55 1.94 -2.10
CA LEU A 103 12.08 2.19 -3.47
C LEU A 103 13.06 3.07 -4.26
N THR A 104 13.81 3.95 -3.60
CA THR A 104 14.92 4.67 -4.25
C THR A 104 15.97 3.69 -4.75
N VAL A 105 16.38 2.71 -3.92
CA VAL A 105 17.31 1.66 -4.32
C VAL A 105 16.74 0.85 -5.50
N VAL A 106 15.45 0.47 -5.45
CA VAL A 106 14.78 -0.25 -6.55
C VAL A 106 14.88 0.51 -7.88
N GLY A 107 14.79 1.85 -7.85
CA GLY A 107 14.94 2.69 -9.05
C GLY A 107 16.31 2.60 -9.73
N PHE A 108 17.35 2.14 -9.03
CA PHE A 108 18.69 1.92 -9.59
C PHE A 108 18.93 0.47 -10.01
N ILE A 109 18.03 -0.47 -9.69
CA ILE A 109 18.14 -1.87 -10.14
C ILE A 109 17.79 -1.96 -11.62
N PRO A 110 18.72 -2.44 -12.50
CA PRO A 110 18.45 -2.60 -13.92
C PRO A 110 17.38 -3.69 -14.17
N ALA A 111 16.72 -3.61 -15.33
CA ALA A 111 15.82 -4.66 -15.78
C ALA A 111 16.56 -5.97 -16.11
N GLY A 112 15.87 -7.09 -16.04
CA GLY A 112 16.39 -8.41 -16.39
C GLY A 112 16.74 -9.26 -15.17
N THR A 113 17.96 -9.74 -15.05
CA THR A 113 18.38 -10.73 -14.04
C THR A 113 18.11 -10.31 -12.58
N LEU A 114 18.01 -9.01 -12.31
CA LEU A 114 17.74 -8.47 -10.96
C LEU A 114 16.27 -8.12 -10.71
N ASN A 115 15.36 -8.44 -11.63
CA ASN A 115 13.92 -8.19 -11.43
C ASN A 115 13.37 -8.89 -10.19
N ALA A 116 13.83 -10.12 -9.91
CA ALA A 116 13.43 -10.85 -8.70
C ALA A 116 13.79 -10.08 -7.43
N LEU A 117 14.98 -9.48 -7.36
CA LEU A 117 15.40 -8.65 -6.23
C LEU A 117 14.52 -7.38 -6.12
N ALA A 118 14.24 -6.72 -7.23
CA ALA A 118 13.35 -5.56 -7.25
C ALA A 118 11.95 -5.93 -6.71
N ASN A 119 11.36 -7.05 -7.17
CA ASN A 119 10.06 -7.53 -6.71
C ASN A 119 10.05 -7.87 -5.21
N ILE A 120 11.10 -8.49 -4.69
CA ILE A 120 11.28 -8.76 -3.26
C ILE A 120 11.24 -7.45 -2.46
N LEU A 121 12.01 -6.45 -2.87
CA LEU A 121 12.11 -5.17 -2.18
C LEU A 121 10.79 -4.38 -2.25
N VAL A 122 10.13 -4.35 -3.42
CA VAL A 122 8.84 -3.65 -3.55
C VAL A 122 7.76 -4.36 -2.74
N SER A 123 7.66 -5.69 -2.79
CA SER A 123 6.68 -6.44 -1.96
C SER A 123 6.93 -6.27 -0.47
N PHE A 124 8.18 -6.16 -0.05
CA PHE A 124 8.55 -5.86 1.32
C PHE A 124 8.01 -4.50 1.79
N THR A 125 8.23 -3.44 1.00
CA THR A 125 7.73 -2.09 1.32
C THR A 125 6.21 -2.03 1.29
N CYS A 126 5.57 -2.68 0.31
CA CYS A 126 4.12 -2.77 0.24
C CYS A 126 3.52 -3.45 1.48
N ALA A 127 4.15 -4.51 2.00
CA ALA A 127 3.74 -5.15 3.24
C ALA A 127 3.85 -4.21 4.45
N MET A 128 4.95 -3.43 4.51
CA MET A 128 5.13 -2.43 5.56
C MET A 128 4.03 -1.38 5.52
N GLN A 129 3.66 -0.90 4.34
CA GLN A 129 2.58 0.03 4.13
C GLN A 129 1.23 -0.56 4.57
N VAL A 130 0.88 -1.76 4.11
CA VAL A 130 -0.37 -2.44 4.44
C VAL A 130 -0.54 -2.63 5.94
N GLU A 131 0.50 -3.13 6.61
CA GLU A 131 0.43 -3.39 8.05
C GLU A 131 0.54 -2.12 8.87
N GLY A 132 1.36 -1.17 8.44
CA GLY A 132 1.53 0.13 9.10
C GLY A 132 0.26 0.96 9.10
N PHE A 133 -0.51 0.90 8.03
CA PHE A 133 -1.72 1.70 7.83
C PHE A 133 -3.01 0.87 7.79
N ARG A 134 -3.03 -0.27 8.50
CA ARG A 134 -4.15 -1.21 8.54
C ARG A 134 -5.41 -0.66 9.23
N LYS A 135 -5.25 0.29 10.14
CA LYS A 135 -6.36 0.94 10.84
C LYS A 135 -6.25 2.44 10.65
N MET A 136 -7.29 3.01 10.10
CA MET A 136 -7.48 4.45 10.06
C MET A 136 -8.76 4.78 10.79
N ASP A 137 -8.67 5.69 11.76
CA ASP A 137 -9.81 6.18 12.53
C ASP A 137 -10.61 5.05 13.25
N GLY A 138 -9.89 4.06 13.76
CA GLY A 138 -10.49 2.92 14.48
C GLY A 138 -11.21 1.91 13.60
N LYS A 139 -11.31 2.13 12.28
CA LYS A 139 -11.90 1.20 11.31
C LYS A 139 -10.82 0.39 10.61
N PRO A 140 -11.05 -0.91 10.35
CA PRO A 140 -10.16 -1.68 9.51
C PRO A 140 -10.22 -1.09 8.11
N PHE A 141 -9.08 -0.63 7.63
CA PHE A 141 -8.94 0.02 6.34
C PHE A 141 -7.73 -0.58 5.63
N ALA A 142 -7.89 -0.98 4.39
CA ALA A 142 -6.79 -1.52 3.64
C ALA A 142 -6.50 -0.61 2.44
N THR A 143 -5.35 0.07 2.45
CA THR A 143 -4.95 0.98 1.38
C THR A 143 -4.82 0.28 0.03
N THR A 144 -4.44 -0.99 0.03
CA THR A 144 -4.15 -1.77 -1.19
C THR A 144 -4.93 -3.07 -1.34
N MET A 145 -5.75 -3.46 -0.34
CA MET A 145 -6.56 -4.68 -0.39
C MET A 145 -7.97 -4.39 -0.96
N CYS A 146 -8.05 -4.13 -2.27
CA CYS A 146 -9.29 -3.70 -2.94
C CYS A 146 -10.47 -4.64 -2.72
N THR A 147 -10.29 -5.97 -2.69
CA THR A 147 -11.36 -6.94 -2.45
C THR A 147 -11.99 -6.79 -1.06
N GLY A 148 -11.18 -6.57 -0.02
CA GLY A 148 -11.67 -6.31 1.33
C GLY A 148 -12.45 -4.99 1.42
N ASN A 149 -11.94 -3.95 0.77
CA ASN A 149 -12.61 -2.65 0.69
C ASN A 149 -13.93 -2.74 -0.09
N LEU A 150 -13.96 -3.48 -1.21
CA LEU A 150 -15.17 -3.70 -2.01
C LEU A 150 -16.27 -4.38 -1.16
N ARG A 151 -15.92 -5.46 -0.43
CA ARG A 151 -16.84 -6.12 0.49
C ARG A 151 -17.37 -5.15 1.55
N SER A 152 -16.48 -4.42 2.24
CA SER A 152 -16.85 -3.51 3.32
C SER A 152 -17.69 -2.33 2.82
N GLY A 153 -17.33 -1.78 1.66
CA GLY A 153 -18.11 -0.73 0.99
C GLY A 153 -19.51 -1.18 0.64
N THR A 154 -19.64 -2.38 0.06
CA THR A 154 -20.93 -2.94 -0.35
C THR A 154 -21.82 -3.28 0.86
N ASP A 155 -21.23 -3.83 1.94
CA ASP A 155 -21.97 -4.06 3.19
C ASP A 155 -22.50 -2.75 3.78
N ASN A 156 -21.68 -1.71 3.88
CA ASN A 156 -22.10 -0.40 4.36
C ASN A 156 -23.19 0.22 3.46
N LEU A 157 -23.09 0.07 2.14
CA LEU A 157 -24.12 0.53 1.20
C LEU A 157 -25.45 -0.21 1.43
N PHE A 158 -25.42 -1.54 1.61
CA PHE A 158 -26.60 -2.34 1.93
C PHE A 158 -27.23 -1.88 3.25
N GLN A 159 -26.43 -1.67 4.30
CA GLN A 159 -26.90 -1.16 5.58
C GLN A 159 -27.57 0.22 5.42
N TYR A 160 -26.99 1.13 4.61
CA TYR A 160 -27.60 2.41 4.30
C TYR A 160 -28.95 2.26 3.60
N LEU A 161 -29.06 1.38 2.62
CA LEU A 161 -30.32 1.14 1.90
C LEU A 161 -31.44 0.67 2.84
N LYS A 162 -31.09 -0.12 3.86
CA LYS A 162 -32.00 -0.67 4.87
C LYS A 162 -32.38 0.35 5.94
N THR A 163 -31.41 1.09 6.49
CA THR A 163 -31.58 1.93 7.69
C THR A 163 -31.69 3.41 7.38
N LYS A 164 -31.28 3.84 6.17
CA LYS A 164 -31.11 5.25 5.75
C LYS A 164 -30.11 6.03 6.61
N ASP A 165 -29.23 5.33 7.32
CA ASP A 165 -28.16 5.93 8.12
C ASP A 165 -27.10 6.55 7.20
N LYS A 166 -27.02 7.88 7.19
CA LYS A 166 -26.06 8.64 6.37
C LYS A 166 -24.59 8.30 6.71
N GLN A 167 -24.30 7.87 7.95
CA GLN A 167 -22.94 7.45 8.32
C GLN A 167 -22.53 6.19 7.55
N LYS A 168 -23.46 5.26 7.33
CA LYS A 168 -23.21 4.06 6.51
C LYS A 168 -22.91 4.42 5.06
N LEU A 169 -23.66 5.37 4.49
CA LEU A 169 -23.39 5.88 3.14
C LEU A 169 -22.00 6.52 3.06
N SER A 170 -21.64 7.38 4.01
CA SER A 170 -20.34 8.02 4.08
C SER A 170 -19.20 6.97 4.15
N ASN A 171 -19.38 5.93 4.97
CA ASN A 171 -18.41 4.84 5.06
C ASN A 171 -18.28 4.07 3.73
N ALA A 172 -19.39 3.77 3.07
CA ALA A 172 -19.38 3.11 1.75
C ALA A 172 -18.60 3.92 0.72
N MET A 173 -18.86 5.24 0.66
CA MET A 173 -18.18 6.14 -0.27
C MET A 173 -16.67 6.25 0.01
N GLN A 174 -16.23 6.20 1.27
CA GLN A 174 -14.82 6.15 1.62
C GLN A 174 -14.15 4.89 1.08
N TYR A 175 -14.75 3.70 1.26
CA TYR A 175 -14.21 2.46 0.72
C TYR A 175 -14.15 2.46 -0.81
N TYR A 176 -15.19 2.91 -1.49
CA TYR A 176 -15.19 3.01 -2.96
C TYR A 176 -14.20 4.07 -3.46
N GLY A 177 -14.06 5.19 -2.76
CA GLY A 177 -13.08 6.22 -3.08
C GLY A 177 -11.64 5.68 -3.07
N ILE A 178 -11.28 4.87 -2.08
CA ILE A 178 -9.96 4.23 -2.04
C ILE A 178 -9.75 3.25 -3.19
N ILE A 179 -10.76 2.45 -3.54
CA ILE A 179 -10.66 1.54 -4.69
C ILE A 179 -10.42 2.35 -5.98
N LEU A 180 -11.16 3.45 -6.18
CA LEU A 180 -10.98 4.31 -7.34
C LEU A 180 -9.59 4.96 -7.35
N CYS A 181 -9.08 5.38 -6.20
CA CYS A 181 -7.71 5.91 -6.07
C CYS A 181 -6.65 4.84 -6.41
N PHE A 182 -6.83 3.60 -5.96
CA PHE A 182 -5.96 2.49 -6.33
C PHE A 182 -5.99 2.21 -7.84
N ILE A 183 -7.18 2.17 -8.45
CA ILE A 183 -7.34 1.99 -9.91
C ILE A 183 -6.67 3.14 -10.67
N GLY A 184 -6.87 4.38 -10.24
CA GLY A 184 -6.22 5.56 -10.82
C GLY A 184 -4.69 5.50 -10.69
N GLY A 185 -4.19 5.05 -9.53
CA GLY A 185 -2.78 4.78 -9.31
C GLY A 185 -2.24 3.71 -10.25
N ALA A 186 -2.95 2.58 -10.41
CA ALA A 186 -2.55 1.52 -11.32
C ALA A 186 -2.55 1.99 -12.80
N ALA A 187 -3.56 2.74 -13.21
CA ALA A 187 -3.63 3.29 -14.57
C ALA A 187 -2.47 4.27 -14.84
N SER A 188 -2.21 5.20 -13.91
CA SER A 188 -1.07 6.12 -14.02
C SER A 188 0.27 5.39 -13.98
N GLY A 189 0.38 4.38 -13.12
CA GLY A 189 1.57 3.51 -13.02
C GLY A 189 1.85 2.76 -14.32
N ALA A 190 0.81 2.20 -14.95
CA ALA A 190 0.94 1.53 -16.23
C ALA A 190 1.47 2.50 -17.31
N PHE A 191 0.81 3.66 -17.45
CA PHE A 191 1.20 4.67 -18.44
C PHE A 191 2.65 5.19 -18.21
N VAL A 192 3.00 5.52 -16.97
CA VAL A 192 4.35 6.01 -16.64
C VAL A 192 5.41 4.93 -16.82
N THR A 193 5.07 3.66 -16.52
CA THR A 193 6.02 2.55 -16.68
C THR A 193 6.31 2.24 -18.15
N GLU A 194 5.34 2.40 -19.04
CA GLU A 194 5.60 2.31 -20.48
C GLU A 194 6.57 3.37 -20.99
N LEU A 195 6.57 4.57 -20.39
CA LEU A 195 7.44 5.67 -20.78
C LEU A 195 8.83 5.63 -20.13
N LEU A 196 8.90 5.27 -18.85
CA LEU A 196 10.11 5.39 -18.03
C LEU A 196 10.69 4.03 -17.60
N GLU A 197 10.06 2.94 -17.99
CA GLU A 197 10.47 1.57 -17.64
C GLU A 197 10.75 1.41 -16.14
N THR A 198 11.92 0.89 -15.78
CA THR A 198 12.31 0.67 -14.38
C THR A 198 12.47 1.96 -13.57
N LYS A 199 12.62 3.11 -14.22
CA LYS A 199 12.72 4.43 -13.56
C LYS A 199 11.36 5.00 -13.13
N ALA A 200 10.26 4.42 -13.58
CA ALA A 200 8.92 4.83 -13.19
C ALA A 200 8.70 4.82 -11.66
N VAL A 201 9.40 3.95 -10.93
CA VAL A 201 9.32 3.87 -9.46
C VAL A 201 9.65 5.23 -8.78
N PHE A 202 10.47 6.08 -9.36
CA PHE A 202 10.77 7.41 -8.82
C PHE A 202 9.54 8.33 -8.78
N VAL A 203 8.57 8.12 -9.67
CA VAL A 203 7.29 8.84 -9.63
C VAL A 203 6.46 8.41 -8.43
N ALA A 204 6.47 7.11 -8.07
CA ALA A 204 5.79 6.63 -6.87
C ALA A 204 6.32 7.28 -5.58
N LEU A 205 7.62 7.65 -5.53
CA LEU A 205 8.21 8.34 -4.38
C LEU A 205 7.54 9.69 -4.10
N THR A 206 7.05 10.40 -5.13
CA THR A 206 6.37 11.69 -4.92
C THR A 206 5.10 11.52 -4.09
N GLY A 207 4.32 10.45 -4.32
CA GLY A 207 3.15 10.10 -3.52
C GLY A 207 3.49 9.79 -2.06
N LEU A 208 4.60 9.06 -1.82
CA LEU A 208 5.07 8.77 -0.45
C LEU A 208 5.56 10.03 0.27
N VAL A 209 6.24 10.95 -0.44
CA VAL A 209 6.65 12.24 0.12
C VAL A 209 5.43 13.07 0.52
N ILE A 210 4.39 13.11 -0.33
CA ILE A 210 3.14 13.80 -0.02
C ILE A 210 2.49 13.18 1.22
N ALA A 211 2.40 11.84 1.30
CA ALA A 211 1.87 11.13 2.46
C ALA A 211 2.65 11.47 3.75
N LEU A 212 3.99 11.53 3.67
CA LEU A 212 4.85 11.91 4.78
C LEU A 212 4.63 13.37 5.22
N CYS A 213 4.45 14.29 4.28
CA CYS A 213 4.14 15.69 4.56
C CYS A 213 2.78 15.83 5.26
N ILE A 214 1.75 15.09 4.83
CA ILE A 214 0.44 15.07 5.49
C ILE A 214 0.60 14.59 6.94
N LEU A 215 1.28 13.46 7.17
CA LEU A 215 1.53 12.94 8.52
C LEU A 215 2.29 13.92 9.41
N ARG A 216 3.21 14.69 8.86
CA ARG A 216 4.00 15.68 9.62
C ARG A 216 3.15 16.89 10.03
N SER A 217 2.35 17.42 9.11
CA SER A 217 1.46 18.54 9.38
C SER A 217 0.46 18.26 10.52
N ASP A 218 0.04 17.00 10.67
CA ASP A 218 -0.93 16.60 11.68
C ASP A 218 -0.32 16.54 13.07
N ASP A 219 0.91 16.06 13.18
CA ASP A 219 1.63 16.02 14.46
C ASP A 219 1.96 17.43 14.98
N ASP A 220 2.32 18.37 14.10
CA ASP A 220 2.62 19.74 14.48
C ASP A 220 1.35 20.44 15.04
N LYS A 221 0.18 20.23 14.43
CA LYS A 221 -1.11 20.76 14.92
C LYS A 221 -1.54 20.14 16.26
N LEU A 222 -1.18 18.88 16.53
CA LEU A 222 -1.43 18.21 17.79
C LEU A 222 -0.52 18.74 18.90
N ALA A 223 0.70 19.14 18.58
CA ALA A 223 1.65 19.76 19.51
C ALA A 223 1.25 21.18 19.89
N GLU A 224 0.72 21.96 18.95
CA GLU A 224 0.26 23.34 19.16
C GLU A 224 -1.10 23.42 19.88
N GLY A 225 -1.89 22.37 19.88
CA GLY A 225 -3.21 22.31 20.51
C GLY A 225 -3.21 21.80 21.96
N LYS A 226 -2.02 21.58 22.54
CA LYS A 226 -1.78 21.31 23.97
C LYS A 226 -1.31 22.56 24.68
#